data_74e3e2396aacc153a6b0ddf77c3c1570
#
_entry.id   74e3e2396aacc153a6b0ddf77c3c1570
#
_cell.length_a   1.000
_cell.length_b   1.000
_cell.length_c   1.000
_cell.angle_alpha   90.00
_cell.angle_beta   90.00
_cell.angle_gamma   90.00
#
_symmetry.space_group_name_H-M   'P 1'
#
loop_
_entity.id
_entity.type
_entity.pdbx_description
1 polymer ?
#
loop_
_entity_poly.entity_id
_entity_poly.type
_entity_poly.pdbx_seq_one_letter_code
_entity_poly.pdbx_strand_id
1 'polypeptide(L)'
;MQENLSDCDVLFGVKEVPIQDLIPSKTYFFFSHTYKQQPYNAKLLRACVERNIRLIDYELLKKNGNRVVAFGRFAGLVGAYNGLRGWGEKYGQYALKPAHECRDMQDMFDQLKGIDWPADLRILLTGKGRVASGAVETLVASGIPQISPEEIAGYEGCFWSQLDVEHYYKTNDGRPFDRKELFADPSGYESDFMRYVPFAKLYIAGHYYDSRAPFIFTRADAKLQDFAITYVADISCDIDGPVASTLRASTIADPFYGYLASEEKEVRHDDPEAIGVMAVDNLPCELPRDASLSFGNELMTHVIPALFDGDKDHIL
;
A
#
# COMPACT_ATOMS: atom_id res chain seq x y z
N MET A 1 -32.81 6.96 7.14
CA MET A 1 -32.14 6.66 5.84
C MET A 1 -33.21 6.63 4.78
N GLN A 2 -32.98 7.23 3.62
CA GLN A 2 -33.92 7.17 2.49
C GLN A 2 -33.64 5.84 1.75
N GLU A 3 -34.66 4.98 1.65
CA GLU A 3 -34.53 3.67 0.98
C GLU A 3 -34.64 3.79 -0.54
N ASN A 4 -35.30 4.84 -1.05
CA ASN A 4 -35.44 5.09 -2.48
C ASN A 4 -34.56 6.26 -2.90
N LEU A 5 -33.61 6.01 -3.82
CA LEU A 5 -32.67 6.99 -4.37
C LEU A 5 -33.03 7.41 -5.82
N SER A 6 -34.24 7.06 -6.31
CA SER A 6 -34.68 7.37 -7.68
C SER A 6 -34.73 8.86 -7.98
N ASP A 7 -34.96 9.69 -6.97
CA ASP A 7 -35.04 11.16 -7.08
C ASP A 7 -33.67 11.85 -7.05
N CYS A 8 -32.58 11.10 -6.78
CA CYS A 8 -31.23 11.64 -6.78
C CYS A 8 -30.66 11.58 -8.19
N ASP A 9 -30.01 12.66 -8.66
CA ASP A 9 -29.34 12.72 -9.95
C ASP A 9 -27.90 12.18 -9.88
N VAL A 10 -27.25 12.34 -8.72
CA VAL A 10 -25.87 11.97 -8.46
C VAL A 10 -25.79 11.10 -7.22
N LEU A 11 -25.10 9.95 -7.35
CA LEU A 11 -24.95 8.96 -6.30
C LEU A 11 -23.46 8.74 -6.00
N PHE A 12 -23.08 8.86 -4.73
CA PHE A 12 -21.72 8.65 -4.27
C PHE A 12 -21.60 7.33 -3.51
N GLY A 13 -20.73 6.45 -3.99
CA GLY A 13 -20.29 5.25 -3.30
C GLY A 13 -18.80 5.29 -3.00
N VAL A 14 -18.28 4.24 -2.37
CA VAL A 14 -16.83 4.01 -2.23
C VAL A 14 -16.41 2.89 -3.17
N LYS A 15 -17.00 1.73 -3.02
CA LYS A 15 -16.80 0.57 -3.91
C LYS A 15 -17.94 0.48 -4.93
N GLU A 16 -17.78 -0.43 -5.88
CA GLU A 16 -18.76 -0.68 -6.92
C GLU A 16 -20.14 -1.05 -6.36
N VAL A 17 -21.16 -0.49 -6.98
CA VAL A 17 -22.56 -0.84 -6.67
C VAL A 17 -22.90 -2.16 -7.35
N PRO A 18 -23.58 -3.10 -6.67
CA PRO A 18 -24.08 -4.33 -7.30
C PRO A 18 -24.93 -4.02 -8.54
N ILE A 19 -24.69 -4.77 -9.61
CA ILE A 19 -25.31 -4.48 -10.92
C ILE A 19 -26.85 -4.37 -10.83
N GLN A 20 -27.49 -5.24 -10.03
CA GLN A 20 -28.96 -5.23 -9.87
C GLN A 20 -29.47 -3.92 -9.23
N ASP A 21 -28.63 -3.24 -8.42
CA ASP A 21 -29.02 -2.06 -7.66
C ASP A 21 -28.70 -0.74 -8.40
N LEU A 22 -28.09 -0.82 -9.58
CA LEU A 22 -27.78 0.33 -10.41
C LEU A 22 -29.09 0.95 -10.97
N ILE A 23 -29.34 2.22 -10.67
CA ILE A 23 -30.48 2.99 -11.15
C ILE A 23 -30.14 3.59 -12.53
N PRO A 24 -30.92 3.35 -13.58
CA PRO A 24 -30.66 3.88 -14.93
C PRO A 24 -30.60 5.41 -14.98
N SER A 25 -29.82 5.93 -15.92
CA SER A 25 -29.70 7.35 -16.25
C SER A 25 -29.25 8.26 -15.12
N LYS A 26 -28.51 7.70 -14.14
CA LYS A 26 -27.92 8.46 -13.03
C LYS A 26 -26.42 8.63 -13.22
N THR A 27 -25.84 9.60 -12.46
CA THR A 27 -24.39 9.77 -12.33
C THR A 27 -23.92 9.06 -11.08
N TYR A 28 -22.92 8.19 -11.22
CA TYR A 28 -22.32 7.44 -10.11
C TYR A 28 -20.85 7.78 -9.93
N PHE A 29 -20.45 7.93 -8.69
CA PHE A 29 -19.07 8.06 -8.27
C PHE A 29 -18.67 6.87 -7.38
N PHE A 30 -17.70 6.06 -7.82
CA PHE A 30 -17.09 5.00 -7.01
C PHE A 30 -15.78 4.51 -7.66
N PHE A 31 -14.98 3.71 -6.92
CA PHE A 31 -13.83 3.01 -7.45
C PHE A 31 -14.31 1.80 -8.25
N SER A 32 -14.47 1.96 -9.56
CA SER A 32 -14.99 0.91 -10.44
C SER A 32 -13.94 -0.02 -10.99
N HIS A 33 -12.70 0.46 -11.08
CA HIS A 33 -11.58 -0.23 -11.75
C HIS A 33 -11.86 -0.64 -13.20
N THR A 34 -12.97 -0.20 -13.80
CA THR A 34 -13.36 -0.59 -15.17
C THR A 34 -12.38 -0.12 -16.23
N TYR A 35 -11.69 1.00 -15.99
CA TYR A 35 -10.67 1.51 -16.91
C TYR A 35 -9.45 0.57 -17.06
N LYS A 36 -9.21 -0.33 -16.10
CA LYS A 36 -8.15 -1.35 -16.15
C LYS A 36 -8.47 -2.49 -17.11
N GLN A 37 -9.69 -2.53 -17.66
CA GLN A 37 -10.17 -3.52 -18.62
C GLN A 37 -9.99 -4.98 -18.18
N GLN A 38 -9.99 -5.24 -16.87
CA GLN A 38 -9.92 -6.59 -16.34
C GLN A 38 -11.21 -7.36 -16.61
N PRO A 39 -11.15 -8.64 -17.00
CA PRO A 39 -12.33 -9.41 -17.44
C PRO A 39 -13.49 -9.44 -16.44
N TYR A 40 -13.21 -9.47 -15.13
CA TYR A 40 -14.25 -9.51 -14.09
C TYR A 40 -15.09 -8.22 -14.05
N ASN A 41 -14.54 -7.06 -14.47
CA ASN A 41 -15.23 -5.77 -14.50
C ASN A 41 -16.07 -5.54 -15.77
N ALA A 42 -15.95 -6.41 -16.78
CA ALA A 42 -16.64 -6.25 -18.04
C ALA A 42 -18.17 -6.21 -17.89
N LYS A 43 -18.71 -6.99 -16.94
CA LYS A 43 -20.17 -7.03 -16.67
C LYS A 43 -20.66 -5.69 -16.10
N LEU A 44 -19.92 -5.10 -15.18
CA LEU A 44 -20.25 -3.80 -14.59
C LEU A 44 -20.23 -2.69 -15.65
N LEU A 45 -19.17 -2.62 -16.46
CA LEU A 45 -19.05 -1.62 -17.52
C LEU A 45 -20.19 -1.75 -18.54
N ARG A 46 -20.51 -2.97 -18.96
CA ARG A 46 -21.64 -3.21 -19.88
C ARG A 46 -22.97 -2.76 -19.28
N ALA A 47 -23.24 -3.07 -18.02
CA ALA A 47 -24.45 -2.63 -17.33
C ALA A 47 -24.56 -1.09 -17.23
N CYS A 48 -23.44 -0.40 -17.01
CA CYS A 48 -23.40 1.06 -17.01
C CYS A 48 -23.78 1.62 -18.40
N VAL A 49 -23.25 1.05 -19.48
CA VAL A 49 -23.59 1.46 -20.85
C VAL A 49 -25.05 1.19 -21.17
N GLU A 50 -25.53 -0.04 -20.91
CA GLU A 50 -26.93 -0.46 -21.21
C GLU A 50 -27.95 0.36 -20.44
N ARG A 51 -27.63 0.83 -19.24
CA ARG A 51 -28.50 1.64 -18.39
C ARG A 51 -28.31 3.14 -18.54
N ASN A 52 -27.50 3.58 -19.50
CA ASN A 52 -27.18 4.99 -19.73
C ASN A 52 -26.68 5.70 -18.45
N ILE A 53 -25.78 5.05 -17.70
CA ILE A 53 -25.19 5.56 -16.47
C ILE A 53 -23.94 6.38 -16.82
N ARG A 54 -23.81 7.59 -16.25
CA ARG A 54 -22.55 8.33 -16.22
C ARG A 54 -21.71 7.82 -15.06
N LEU A 55 -20.71 6.98 -15.34
CA LEU A 55 -19.78 6.47 -14.34
C LEU A 55 -18.56 7.37 -14.24
N ILE A 56 -18.29 7.87 -13.04
CA ILE A 56 -17.12 8.66 -12.71
C ILE A 56 -16.28 7.86 -11.70
N ASP A 57 -15.16 7.33 -12.18
CA ASP A 57 -14.25 6.54 -11.35
C ASP A 57 -13.30 7.46 -10.59
N TYR A 58 -13.29 7.35 -9.26
CA TYR A 58 -12.38 8.13 -8.40
C TYR A 58 -10.90 7.96 -8.76
N GLU A 59 -10.51 6.82 -9.33
CA GLU A 59 -9.12 6.63 -9.75
C GLU A 59 -8.69 7.54 -10.90
N LEU A 60 -9.63 8.03 -11.68
CA LEU A 60 -9.38 8.89 -12.84
C LEU A 60 -9.45 10.39 -12.52
N LEU A 61 -10.00 10.76 -11.35
CA LEU A 61 -10.10 12.16 -10.95
C LEU A 61 -8.72 12.72 -10.62
N LYS A 62 -8.27 13.68 -11.44
CA LYS A 62 -6.93 14.26 -11.33
C LYS A 62 -6.99 15.79 -11.40
N LYS A 63 -6.11 16.44 -10.64
CA LYS A 63 -5.79 17.85 -10.78
C LYS A 63 -4.27 18.00 -10.96
N ASN A 64 -3.83 18.67 -12.02
CA ASN A 64 -2.41 18.80 -12.37
C ASN A 64 -1.67 17.44 -12.45
N GLY A 65 -2.33 16.42 -13.00
CA GLY A 65 -1.77 15.07 -13.14
C GLY A 65 -1.81 14.22 -11.86
N ASN A 66 -2.16 14.78 -10.70
CA ASN A 66 -2.24 14.06 -9.44
C ASN A 66 -3.68 13.65 -9.14
N ARG A 67 -3.87 12.39 -8.72
CA ARG A 67 -5.17 11.90 -8.25
C ARG A 67 -5.65 12.74 -7.07
N VAL A 68 -6.91 13.20 -7.09
CA VAL A 68 -7.46 14.08 -6.04
C VAL A 68 -8.14 13.32 -4.91
N VAL A 69 -8.56 12.07 -5.14
CA VAL A 69 -9.22 11.21 -4.15
C VAL A 69 -8.49 9.88 -4.05
N ALA A 70 -8.04 9.49 -2.86
CA ALA A 70 -7.35 8.22 -2.66
C ALA A 70 -7.20 7.84 -1.18
N PHE A 71 -7.16 6.54 -0.90
CA PHE A 71 -6.91 5.97 0.43
C PHE A 71 -5.45 5.59 0.69
N GLY A 72 -4.53 5.84 -0.27
CA GLY A 72 -3.15 5.33 -0.18
C GLY A 72 -2.38 5.77 1.07
N ARG A 73 -2.62 6.98 1.59
CA ARG A 73 -2.01 7.43 2.86
C ARG A 73 -2.38 6.49 4.02
N PHE A 74 -3.67 6.10 4.13
CA PHE A 74 -4.13 5.20 5.20
C PHE A 74 -3.63 3.77 5.01
N ALA A 75 -3.49 3.31 3.78
CA ALA A 75 -2.81 2.04 3.53
C ALA A 75 -1.37 2.06 4.06
N GLY A 76 -0.64 3.14 3.83
CA GLY A 76 0.71 3.33 4.36
C GLY A 76 0.77 3.38 5.88
N LEU A 77 -0.08 4.20 6.50
CA LEU A 77 -0.18 4.35 7.95
C LEU A 77 -0.36 2.99 8.64
N VAL A 78 -1.41 2.28 8.24
CA VAL A 78 -1.78 0.99 8.86
C VAL A 78 -0.81 -0.11 8.46
N GLY A 79 -0.34 -0.12 7.21
CA GLY A 79 0.60 -1.14 6.74
C GLY A 79 1.93 -1.10 7.48
N ALA A 80 2.49 0.09 7.71
CA ALA A 80 3.69 0.24 8.52
C ALA A 80 3.45 -0.15 9.99
N TYR A 81 2.31 0.25 10.56
CA TYR A 81 1.93 -0.13 11.91
C TYR A 81 1.79 -1.66 12.06
N ASN A 82 1.08 -2.32 11.15
CA ASN A 82 0.94 -3.77 11.15
C ASN A 82 2.27 -4.49 10.90
N GLY A 83 3.17 -3.90 10.11
CA GLY A 83 4.53 -4.41 9.95
C GLY A 83 5.31 -4.42 11.27
N LEU A 84 5.27 -3.30 12.02
CA LEU A 84 5.85 -3.23 13.36
C LEU A 84 5.17 -4.22 14.31
N ARG A 85 3.83 -4.25 14.32
CA ARG A 85 3.05 -5.18 15.16
C ARG A 85 3.42 -6.64 14.89
N GLY A 86 3.39 -7.06 13.63
CA GLY A 86 3.66 -8.46 13.28
C GLY A 86 5.09 -8.88 13.56
N TRP A 87 6.06 -7.98 13.39
CA TRP A 87 7.45 -8.24 13.78
C TRP A 87 7.57 -8.41 15.31
N GLY A 88 6.94 -7.53 16.09
CA GLY A 88 6.90 -7.62 17.54
C GLY A 88 6.28 -8.91 18.06
N GLU A 89 5.14 -9.32 17.47
CA GLU A 89 4.45 -10.59 17.78
C GLU A 89 5.32 -11.80 17.43
N LYS A 90 5.95 -11.82 16.25
CA LYS A 90 6.81 -12.92 15.80
C LYS A 90 7.94 -13.21 16.78
N TYR A 91 8.58 -12.15 17.31
CA TYR A 91 9.73 -12.28 18.19
C TYR A 91 9.42 -12.14 19.69
N GLY A 92 8.15 -11.90 20.05
CA GLY A 92 7.73 -11.69 21.43
C GLY A 92 8.44 -10.50 22.12
N GLN A 93 8.81 -9.46 21.36
CA GLN A 93 9.57 -8.32 21.85
C GLN A 93 8.68 -7.25 22.46
N TYR A 94 7.54 -7.01 21.85
CA TYR A 94 6.51 -6.08 22.31
C TYR A 94 5.17 -6.45 21.68
N ALA A 95 4.08 -5.92 22.23
CA ALA A 95 2.74 -6.11 21.69
C ALA A 95 2.11 -4.77 21.37
N LEU A 96 1.51 -4.65 20.19
CA LEU A 96 0.73 -3.51 19.75
C LEU A 96 -0.73 -3.92 19.62
N LYS A 97 -1.63 -3.06 20.08
CA LYS A 97 -3.07 -3.23 19.86
C LYS A 97 -3.38 -3.24 18.36
N PRO A 98 -4.23 -4.16 17.84
CA PRO A 98 -4.62 -4.14 16.43
C PRO A 98 -5.15 -2.76 16.01
N ALA A 99 -4.78 -2.29 14.81
CA ALA A 99 -5.17 -0.95 14.35
C ALA A 99 -6.70 -0.77 14.32
N HIS A 100 -7.44 -1.81 13.91
CA HIS A 100 -8.92 -1.79 13.87
C HIS A 100 -9.60 -1.76 15.26
N GLU A 101 -8.87 -2.04 16.32
CA GLU A 101 -9.34 -1.89 17.70
C GLU A 101 -9.00 -0.50 18.27
N CYS A 102 -8.14 0.26 17.60
CA CYS A 102 -7.86 1.66 17.97
C CYS A 102 -9.06 2.55 17.63
N ARG A 103 -9.32 3.51 18.50
CA ARG A 103 -10.43 4.46 18.31
C ARG A 103 -10.26 5.32 17.05
N ASP A 104 -9.03 5.73 16.79
CA ASP A 104 -8.63 6.61 15.70
C ASP A 104 -7.12 6.52 15.47
N MET A 105 -6.62 7.25 14.48
CA MET A 105 -5.20 7.31 14.13
C MET A 105 -4.32 7.77 15.30
N GLN A 106 -4.81 8.67 16.13
CA GLN A 106 -4.05 9.15 17.30
C GLN A 106 -3.89 8.05 18.35
N ASP A 107 -4.95 7.27 18.62
CA ASP A 107 -4.89 6.10 19.51
C ASP A 107 -3.91 5.05 18.98
N MET A 108 -3.88 4.83 17.65
CA MET A 108 -2.90 3.95 17.01
C MET A 108 -1.46 4.45 17.21
N PHE A 109 -1.20 5.75 17.04
CA PHE A 109 0.12 6.32 17.28
C PHE A 109 0.53 6.30 18.76
N ASP A 110 -0.45 6.43 19.67
CA ASP A 110 -0.18 6.35 21.09
C ASP A 110 0.30 4.95 21.53
N GLN A 111 -0.06 3.88 20.80
CA GLN A 111 0.46 2.52 21.04
C GLN A 111 1.98 2.42 20.77
N LEU A 112 2.53 3.27 19.91
CA LEU A 112 3.96 3.25 19.58
C LEU A 112 4.82 3.97 20.64
N LYS A 113 4.20 4.75 21.52
CA LYS A 113 4.92 5.53 22.53
C LYS A 113 5.45 4.64 23.64
N GLY A 114 6.68 4.90 24.04
CA GLY A 114 7.29 4.23 25.20
C GLY A 114 7.73 2.78 24.94
N ILE A 115 7.71 2.34 23.69
CA ILE A 115 8.30 1.05 23.30
C ILE A 115 9.83 1.21 23.33
N ASP A 116 10.50 0.31 24.04
CA ASP A 116 11.94 0.13 23.94
C ASP A 116 12.24 -0.72 22.70
N TRP A 117 12.52 -0.04 21.57
CA TRP A 117 12.71 -0.72 20.30
C TRP A 117 13.98 -1.57 20.31
N PRO A 118 13.90 -2.87 19.92
CA PRO A 118 15.06 -3.72 19.83
C PRO A 118 16.13 -3.15 18.91
N ALA A 119 17.40 -3.19 19.36
CA ALA A 119 18.52 -2.59 18.63
C ALA A 119 18.73 -3.20 17.22
N ASP A 120 18.27 -4.43 17.00
CA ASP A 120 18.32 -5.13 15.71
C ASP A 120 17.09 -4.91 14.82
N LEU A 121 16.08 -4.17 15.28
CA LEU A 121 14.95 -3.76 14.43
C LEU A 121 15.41 -2.68 13.45
N ARG A 122 15.79 -3.12 12.27
CA ARG A 122 16.27 -2.31 11.15
C ARG A 122 15.29 -2.40 10.00
N ILE A 123 14.76 -1.26 9.57
CA ILE A 123 13.60 -1.19 8.69
C ILE A 123 13.97 -0.54 7.37
N LEU A 124 13.61 -1.18 6.26
CA LEU A 124 13.63 -0.60 4.93
C LEU A 124 12.21 -0.27 4.48
N LEU A 125 12.00 0.94 3.97
CA LEU A 125 10.75 1.36 3.35
C LEU A 125 11.02 1.73 1.89
N THR A 126 10.37 1.06 0.93
CA THR A 126 10.47 1.44 -0.48
C THR A 126 9.34 2.37 -0.91
N GLY A 127 9.68 3.32 -1.80
CA GLY A 127 8.76 4.26 -2.40
C GLY A 127 8.73 5.65 -1.76
N LYS A 128 8.19 6.62 -2.53
CA LYS A 128 7.97 8.03 -2.11
C LYS A 128 6.58 8.54 -2.49
N GLY A 129 5.67 7.64 -2.84
CA GLY A 129 4.28 7.97 -3.15
C GLY A 129 3.43 8.16 -1.88
N ARG A 130 2.10 8.27 -2.07
CA ARG A 130 1.14 8.46 -0.96
C ARG A 130 1.16 7.33 0.07
N VAL A 131 1.34 6.10 -0.38
CA VAL A 131 1.45 4.94 0.51
C VAL A 131 2.69 5.08 1.39
N ALA A 132 3.85 5.27 0.78
CA ALA A 132 5.09 5.47 1.53
C ALA A 132 5.03 6.69 2.46
N SER A 133 4.36 7.78 2.06
CA SER A 133 4.15 8.96 2.91
C SER A 133 3.37 8.60 4.19
N GLY A 134 2.32 7.80 4.08
CA GLY A 134 1.60 7.30 5.27
C GLY A 134 2.47 6.39 6.14
N ALA A 135 3.26 5.50 5.54
CA ALA A 135 4.21 4.66 6.28
C ALA A 135 5.25 5.49 7.04
N VAL A 136 5.76 6.57 6.42
CA VAL A 136 6.67 7.52 7.07
C VAL A 136 6.03 8.15 8.30
N GLU A 137 4.75 8.57 8.24
CA GLU A 137 4.05 9.13 9.41
C GLU A 137 4.05 8.17 10.61
N THR A 138 3.81 6.89 10.37
CA THR A 138 3.86 5.84 11.41
C THR A 138 5.27 5.64 11.94
N LEU A 139 6.28 5.56 11.06
CA LEU A 139 7.67 5.39 11.46
C LEU A 139 8.21 6.60 12.24
N VAL A 140 7.83 7.81 11.86
CA VAL A 140 8.14 9.02 12.62
C VAL A 140 7.45 8.99 14.00
N ALA A 141 6.18 8.59 14.07
CA ALA A 141 5.44 8.49 15.33
C ALA A 141 6.03 7.41 16.27
N SER A 142 6.69 6.39 15.74
CA SER A 142 7.37 5.36 16.53
C SER A 142 8.60 5.89 17.30
N GLY A 143 9.18 7.00 16.86
CA GLY A 143 10.40 7.55 17.41
C GLY A 143 11.67 6.78 17.03
N ILE A 144 11.58 5.77 16.17
CA ILE A 144 12.75 5.07 15.62
C ILE A 144 13.56 6.05 14.75
N PRO A 145 14.89 6.15 14.91
CA PRO A 145 15.70 7.05 14.12
C PRO A 145 15.61 6.79 12.62
N GLN A 146 15.47 7.86 11.84
CA GLN A 146 15.62 7.80 10.39
C GLN A 146 17.08 8.01 10.00
N ILE A 147 17.58 7.19 9.08
CA ILE A 147 18.92 7.35 8.49
C ILE A 147 18.83 7.40 6.96
N SER A 148 19.86 7.93 6.32
CA SER A 148 19.96 7.89 4.86
C SER A 148 20.32 6.49 4.33
N PRO A 149 20.00 6.16 3.07
CA PRO A 149 20.37 4.87 2.48
C PRO A 149 21.88 4.59 2.48
N GLU A 150 22.72 5.64 2.44
CA GLU A 150 24.16 5.55 2.42
C GLU A 150 24.75 5.16 3.79
N GLU A 151 24.02 5.44 4.87
CA GLU A 151 24.44 5.13 6.24
C GLU A 151 24.12 3.70 6.67
N ILE A 152 23.23 3.00 5.95
CA ILE A 152 22.68 1.68 6.36
C ILE A 152 23.77 0.67 6.74
N ALA A 153 24.81 0.55 5.93
CA ALA A 153 25.85 -0.46 6.11
C ALA A 153 26.73 -0.24 7.36
N GLY A 154 26.82 1.00 7.82
CA GLY A 154 27.69 1.37 8.96
C GLY A 154 26.91 1.75 10.23
N TYR A 155 25.58 1.76 10.19
CA TYR A 155 24.80 2.22 11.34
C TYR A 155 24.59 1.10 12.37
N GLU A 156 24.83 1.45 13.63
CA GLU A 156 24.58 0.56 14.78
C GLU A 156 23.28 0.96 15.50
N GLY A 157 22.48 -0.04 15.90
CA GLY A 157 21.21 0.18 16.57
C GLY A 157 19.99 0.08 15.64
N CYS A 158 18.80 0.39 16.20
CA CYS A 158 17.57 0.37 15.44
C CYS A 158 17.45 1.62 14.56
N PHE A 159 16.88 1.45 13.36
CA PHE A 159 16.66 2.53 12.43
C PHE A 159 15.56 2.20 11.42
N TRP A 160 15.09 3.22 10.71
CA TRP A 160 14.42 3.02 9.43
C TRP A 160 15.07 3.89 8.33
N SER A 161 15.07 3.39 7.12
CA SER A 161 15.56 4.11 5.95
C SER A 161 14.58 4.01 4.79
N GLN A 162 14.34 5.15 4.14
CA GLN A 162 13.46 5.24 2.98
C GLN A 162 14.25 5.16 1.68
N LEU A 163 13.94 4.15 0.88
CA LEU A 163 14.55 3.92 -0.41
C LEU A 163 13.63 4.45 -1.53
N ASP A 164 14.14 5.33 -2.36
CA ASP A 164 13.49 5.75 -3.61
C ASP A 164 13.90 4.82 -4.76
N VAL A 165 13.28 4.95 -5.91
CA VAL A 165 13.49 4.06 -7.07
C VAL A 165 14.95 3.95 -7.50
N GLU A 166 15.74 5.02 -7.41
CA GLU A 166 17.18 5.01 -7.71
C GLU A 166 18.03 4.25 -6.70
N HIS A 167 17.46 3.87 -5.55
CA HIS A 167 18.17 3.08 -4.55
C HIS A 167 17.94 1.57 -4.73
N TYR A 168 16.77 1.16 -5.25
CA TYR A 168 16.45 -0.24 -5.38
C TYR A 168 16.34 -0.74 -6.84
N TYR A 169 16.52 0.15 -7.83
CA TYR A 169 16.74 -0.21 -9.22
C TYR A 169 18.02 0.42 -9.76
N LYS A 170 18.71 -0.29 -10.64
CA LYS A 170 19.83 0.21 -11.42
C LYS A 170 19.68 -0.22 -12.87
N THR A 171 20.43 0.43 -13.76
CA THR A 171 20.48 0.03 -15.16
C THR A 171 21.29 -1.27 -15.33
N ASN A 172 20.83 -2.16 -16.20
CA ASN A 172 21.48 -3.45 -16.45
C ASN A 172 22.77 -3.34 -17.29
N ASP A 173 23.02 -2.19 -17.92
CA ASP A 173 24.20 -1.89 -18.72
C ASP A 173 25.21 -0.94 -18.05
N GLY A 174 24.94 -0.54 -16.78
CA GLY A 174 25.84 0.30 -15.98
C GLY A 174 25.80 1.79 -16.31
N ARG A 175 24.89 2.26 -17.17
CA ARG A 175 24.69 3.71 -17.42
C ARG A 175 24.03 4.38 -16.22
N PRO A 176 24.07 5.72 -16.13
CA PRO A 176 23.39 6.46 -15.06
C PRO A 176 21.88 6.16 -15.03
N PHE A 177 21.32 6.11 -13.80
CA PHE A 177 19.89 5.92 -13.59
C PHE A 177 19.07 7.10 -14.13
N ASP A 178 17.99 6.81 -14.88
CA ASP A 178 17.01 7.81 -15.34
C ASP A 178 15.59 7.39 -14.92
N ARG A 179 15.00 8.16 -14.02
CA ARG A 179 13.66 7.93 -13.47
C ARG A 179 12.56 7.97 -14.53
N LYS A 180 12.68 8.87 -15.53
CA LYS A 180 11.66 9.02 -16.57
C LYS A 180 11.67 7.82 -17.49
N GLU A 181 12.86 7.33 -17.80
CA GLU A 181 13.04 6.14 -18.62
C GLU A 181 12.51 4.90 -17.88
N LEU A 182 12.86 4.70 -16.60
CA LEU A 182 12.34 3.58 -15.79
C LEU A 182 10.79 3.53 -15.82
N PHE A 183 10.13 4.67 -15.67
CA PHE A 183 8.65 4.70 -15.68
C PHE A 183 8.05 4.55 -17.08
N ALA A 184 8.76 4.91 -18.14
CA ALA A 184 8.31 4.72 -19.51
C ALA A 184 8.51 3.27 -19.97
N ASP A 185 9.71 2.75 -19.76
CA ASP A 185 10.13 1.38 -20.12
C ASP A 185 11.15 0.84 -19.11
N PRO A 186 10.72 -0.02 -18.15
CA PRO A 186 11.61 -0.57 -17.14
C PRO A 186 12.48 -1.72 -17.63
N SER A 187 12.40 -2.15 -18.89
CA SER A 187 13.12 -3.34 -19.41
C SER A 187 14.66 -3.23 -19.36
N GLY A 188 15.18 -1.99 -19.32
CA GLY A 188 16.61 -1.69 -19.20
C GLY A 188 17.13 -1.65 -17.75
N TYR A 189 16.33 -2.09 -16.78
CA TYR A 189 16.64 -1.98 -15.36
C TYR A 189 16.62 -3.35 -14.67
N GLU A 190 17.34 -3.46 -13.57
CA GLU A 190 17.35 -4.62 -12.69
C GLU A 190 17.26 -4.19 -11.22
N SER A 191 16.92 -5.13 -10.34
CA SER A 191 16.88 -4.86 -8.90
C SER A 191 18.28 -4.61 -8.35
N ASP A 192 18.42 -3.60 -7.50
CA ASP A 192 19.61 -3.33 -6.68
C ASP A 192 19.28 -3.38 -5.18
N PHE A 193 18.07 -3.87 -4.84
CA PHE A 193 17.56 -3.93 -3.48
C PHE A 193 18.38 -4.86 -2.58
N MET A 194 18.92 -5.93 -3.16
CA MET A 194 19.66 -6.96 -2.43
C MET A 194 20.89 -6.43 -1.67
N ARG A 195 21.46 -5.31 -2.10
CA ARG A 195 22.59 -4.67 -1.39
C ARG A 195 22.24 -4.14 0.01
N TYR A 196 20.94 -3.92 0.31
CA TYR A 196 20.45 -3.45 1.60
C TYR A 196 19.97 -4.59 2.51
N VAL A 197 19.60 -5.72 1.91
CA VAL A 197 18.99 -6.87 2.60
C VAL A 197 19.82 -7.40 3.78
N PRO A 198 21.17 -7.51 3.71
CA PRO A 198 21.97 -8.01 4.83
C PRO A 198 21.87 -7.15 6.11
N PHE A 199 21.42 -5.90 5.98
CA PHE A 199 21.43 -4.92 7.08
C PHE A 199 20.06 -4.69 7.71
N ALA A 200 19.00 -5.34 7.21
CA ALA A 200 17.62 -5.07 7.65
C ALA A 200 16.90 -6.34 8.10
N LYS A 201 15.89 -6.17 8.97
CA LYS A 201 15.04 -7.25 9.48
C LYS A 201 13.57 -7.11 9.05
N LEU A 202 13.09 -5.87 8.94
CA LEU A 202 11.73 -5.57 8.49
C LEU A 202 11.79 -4.80 7.18
N TYR A 203 11.08 -5.29 6.18
CA TYR A 203 10.87 -4.61 4.92
C TYR A 203 9.42 -4.16 4.78
N ILE A 204 9.20 -2.88 4.50
CA ILE A 204 7.89 -2.27 4.24
C ILE A 204 7.82 -1.90 2.76
N ALA A 205 6.98 -2.61 2.00
CA ALA A 205 6.79 -2.37 0.58
C ALA A 205 5.68 -1.32 0.36
N GLY A 206 6.09 -0.05 0.26
CA GLY A 206 5.20 1.10 0.03
C GLY A 206 5.32 1.71 -1.37
N HIS A 207 6.00 1.03 -2.28
CA HIS A 207 6.22 1.47 -3.65
C HIS A 207 5.03 1.12 -4.57
N TYR A 208 4.94 1.82 -5.69
CA TYR A 208 4.08 1.40 -6.80
C TYR A 208 4.84 0.38 -7.65
N TYR A 209 4.17 -0.71 -8.02
CA TYR A 209 4.73 -1.72 -8.92
C TYR A 209 4.08 -1.65 -10.30
N ASP A 210 4.91 -1.61 -11.33
CA ASP A 210 4.54 -1.85 -12.72
C ASP A 210 4.90 -3.31 -13.06
N SER A 211 3.97 -4.11 -13.54
CA SER A 211 4.19 -5.54 -13.85
C SER A 211 5.29 -5.80 -14.88
N ARG A 212 5.77 -4.76 -15.59
CA ARG A 212 6.92 -4.82 -16.50
C ARG A 212 8.26 -4.60 -15.80
N ALA A 213 8.22 -4.04 -14.57
CA ALA A 213 9.43 -3.74 -13.81
C ALA A 213 10.04 -5.01 -13.20
N PRO A 214 11.35 -5.03 -12.94
CA PRO A 214 11.98 -6.12 -12.21
C PRO A 214 11.36 -6.29 -10.81
N PHE A 215 11.40 -7.51 -10.28
CA PHE A 215 11.01 -7.77 -8.89
C PHE A 215 11.96 -7.05 -7.93
N ILE A 216 11.47 -6.68 -6.77
CA ILE A 216 12.31 -6.13 -5.70
C ILE A 216 13.27 -7.21 -5.21
N PHE A 217 12.72 -8.40 -4.89
CA PHE A 217 13.51 -9.61 -4.67
C PHE A 217 12.71 -10.85 -5.14
N THR A 218 13.43 -11.85 -5.59
CA THR A 218 12.87 -13.10 -6.12
C THR A 218 12.81 -14.19 -5.05
N ARG A 219 12.12 -15.31 -5.36
CA ARG A 219 12.15 -16.52 -4.51
C ARG A 219 13.56 -17.10 -4.36
N ALA A 220 14.40 -16.96 -5.39
CA ALA A 220 15.80 -17.38 -5.33
C ALA A 220 16.61 -16.49 -4.37
N ASP A 221 16.38 -15.17 -4.40
CA ASP A 221 17.05 -14.24 -3.50
C ASP A 221 16.70 -14.52 -2.03
N ALA A 222 15.43 -14.84 -1.76
CA ALA A 222 14.95 -15.15 -0.40
C ALA A 222 15.59 -16.44 0.20
N LYS A 223 16.25 -17.26 -0.61
CA LYS A 223 16.98 -18.47 -0.19
C LYS A 223 18.48 -18.23 0.07
N LEU A 224 18.96 -17.03 -0.24
CA LEU A 224 20.38 -16.72 -0.04
C LEU A 224 20.72 -16.64 1.45
N GLN A 225 21.92 -17.08 1.80
CA GLN A 225 22.37 -17.12 3.20
C GLN A 225 22.46 -15.72 3.86
N ASP A 226 22.71 -14.70 3.05
CA ASP A 226 22.77 -13.30 3.48
C ASP A 226 21.44 -12.56 3.41
N PHE A 227 20.35 -13.25 3.06
CA PHE A 227 19.00 -12.68 3.12
C PHE A 227 18.56 -12.52 4.57
N ALA A 228 18.74 -11.34 5.13
CA ALA A 228 18.54 -11.07 6.55
C ALA A 228 17.15 -10.55 6.91
N ILE A 229 16.29 -10.22 5.91
CA ILE A 229 14.92 -9.78 6.14
C ILE A 229 14.09 -10.96 6.65
N THR A 230 13.53 -10.80 7.85
CA THR A 230 12.75 -11.83 8.53
C THR A 230 11.27 -11.48 8.64
N TYR A 231 10.89 -10.25 8.24
CA TYR A 231 9.51 -9.80 8.19
C TYR A 231 9.28 -8.85 7.02
N VAL A 232 8.16 -9.02 6.33
CA VAL A 232 7.73 -8.20 5.21
C VAL A 232 6.32 -7.66 5.48
N ALA A 233 6.17 -6.34 5.43
CA ALA A 233 4.87 -5.67 5.36
C ALA A 233 4.63 -5.23 3.91
N ASP A 234 3.99 -6.09 3.13
CA ASP A 234 3.67 -5.80 1.73
C ASP A 234 2.35 -5.03 1.62
N ILE A 235 2.46 -3.70 1.58
CA ILE A 235 1.31 -2.81 1.44
C ILE A 235 0.79 -2.80 -0.01
N SER A 236 1.64 -3.13 -0.98
CA SER A 236 1.24 -3.23 -2.38
C SER A 236 0.33 -4.44 -2.62
N CYS A 237 0.57 -5.53 -1.91
CA CYS A 237 -0.21 -6.77 -1.95
C CYS A 237 -0.38 -7.33 -3.38
N ASP A 238 0.70 -7.22 -4.19
CA ASP A 238 0.74 -7.78 -5.54
C ASP A 238 1.14 -9.26 -5.48
N ILE A 239 0.16 -10.16 -5.59
CA ILE A 239 0.38 -11.61 -5.52
C ILE A 239 1.20 -12.06 -6.74
N ASP A 240 2.20 -12.93 -6.50
CA ASP A 240 3.21 -13.32 -7.50
C ASP A 240 3.90 -12.10 -8.14
N GLY A 241 3.97 -11.01 -7.40
CA GLY A 241 4.49 -9.72 -7.81
C GLY A 241 5.92 -9.47 -7.33
N PRO A 242 6.28 -8.19 -7.09
CA PRO A 242 7.67 -7.75 -6.89
C PRO A 242 8.29 -8.27 -5.59
N VAL A 243 7.47 -8.73 -4.64
CA VAL A 243 7.85 -9.21 -3.31
C VAL A 243 7.57 -10.70 -3.21
N ALA A 244 8.59 -11.53 -3.40
CA ALA A 244 8.44 -12.96 -3.59
C ALA A 244 7.78 -13.73 -2.44
N SER A 245 7.81 -13.16 -1.22
CA SER A 245 7.15 -13.75 -0.03
C SER A 245 5.64 -13.55 0.00
N THR A 246 5.07 -12.72 -0.87
CA THR A 246 3.62 -12.45 -0.92
C THR A 246 2.90 -13.52 -1.75
N LEU A 247 2.47 -14.58 -1.08
CA LEU A 247 1.78 -15.72 -1.70
C LEU A 247 0.28 -15.49 -1.87
N ARG A 248 -0.32 -14.71 -0.98
CA ARG A 248 -1.75 -14.36 -0.96
C ARG A 248 -1.99 -13.05 -0.24
N ALA A 249 -3.14 -12.46 -0.50
CA ALA A 249 -3.65 -11.42 0.39
C ALA A 249 -4.01 -12.02 1.75
N SER A 250 -3.78 -11.25 2.82
CA SER A 250 -4.27 -11.54 4.16
C SER A 250 -5.47 -10.64 4.51
N THR A 251 -6.13 -10.91 5.63
CA THR A 251 -7.31 -10.18 6.06
C THR A 251 -7.06 -9.42 7.35
N ILE A 252 -7.90 -8.45 7.69
CA ILE A 252 -7.83 -7.73 8.97
C ILE A 252 -7.93 -8.69 10.16
N ALA A 253 -8.77 -9.73 10.03
CA ALA A 253 -8.96 -10.72 11.09
C ALA A 253 -7.81 -11.72 11.22
N ASP A 254 -7.10 -12.00 10.12
CA ASP A 254 -5.94 -12.89 10.06
C ASP A 254 -4.84 -12.22 9.21
N PRO A 255 -4.13 -11.22 9.80
CA PRO A 255 -3.27 -10.33 9.03
C PRO A 255 -1.89 -10.91 8.69
N PHE A 256 -1.47 -12.00 9.34
CA PHE A 256 -0.10 -12.47 9.29
C PHE A 256 0.00 -13.94 8.90
N TYR A 257 0.97 -14.25 8.05
CA TYR A 257 1.39 -15.63 7.77
C TYR A 257 2.92 -15.69 7.63
N GLY A 258 3.48 -16.89 7.52
CA GLY A 258 4.90 -17.10 7.28
C GLY A 258 5.15 -17.59 5.85
N TYR A 259 6.22 -17.13 5.24
CA TYR A 259 6.76 -17.66 3.99
C TYR A 259 8.04 -18.45 4.27
N LEU A 260 7.99 -19.77 4.14
CA LEU A 260 9.16 -20.64 4.24
C LEU A 260 9.87 -20.70 2.89
N ALA A 261 10.96 -19.94 2.76
CA ALA A 261 11.65 -19.77 1.48
C ALA A 261 12.24 -21.07 0.92
N SER A 262 12.73 -21.98 1.78
CA SER A 262 13.31 -23.28 1.36
C SER A 262 12.31 -24.17 0.61
N GLU A 263 11.02 -24.10 0.98
CA GLU A 263 9.95 -24.91 0.40
C GLU A 263 8.93 -24.08 -0.41
N GLU A 264 9.10 -22.74 -0.46
CA GLU A 264 8.22 -21.79 -1.16
C GLU A 264 6.74 -21.92 -0.78
N LYS A 265 6.47 -22.16 0.49
CA LYS A 265 5.12 -22.41 1.00
C LYS A 265 4.75 -21.52 2.19
N GLU A 266 3.44 -21.44 2.41
CA GLU A 266 2.89 -20.80 3.60
C GLU A 266 3.08 -21.70 4.83
N VAL A 267 3.46 -21.05 5.94
CA VAL A 267 3.55 -21.62 7.28
C VAL A 267 3.02 -20.60 8.30
N ARG A 268 3.07 -20.91 9.59
CA ARG A 268 2.74 -19.93 10.62
C ARG A 268 3.69 -18.75 10.60
N HIS A 269 3.20 -17.53 10.89
CA HIS A 269 4.04 -16.32 10.87
C HIS A 269 5.15 -16.31 11.93
N ASP A 270 4.96 -17.05 13.05
CA ASP A 270 5.91 -17.18 14.15
C ASP A 270 6.92 -18.33 13.95
N ASP A 271 6.87 -19.04 12.82
CA ASP A 271 7.90 -20.02 12.46
C ASP A 271 9.27 -19.35 12.38
N PRO A 272 10.30 -19.84 13.14
CA PRO A 272 11.59 -19.17 13.21
C PRO A 272 12.37 -19.17 11.89
N GLU A 273 12.11 -20.13 10.98
CA GLU A 273 12.78 -20.23 9.68
C GLU A 273 12.02 -19.48 8.57
N ALA A 274 10.81 -19.00 8.85
CA ALA A 274 9.99 -18.31 7.87
C ALA A 274 10.18 -16.79 7.91
N ILE A 275 10.01 -16.15 6.77
CA ILE A 275 9.77 -14.72 6.67
C ILE A 275 8.32 -14.46 7.07
N GLY A 276 8.08 -13.69 8.14
CA GLY A 276 6.72 -13.24 8.48
C GLY A 276 6.20 -12.29 7.40
N VAL A 277 4.94 -12.40 7.05
CA VAL A 277 4.32 -11.58 5.99
C VAL A 277 3.02 -10.98 6.47
N MET A 278 2.86 -9.68 6.26
CA MET A 278 1.61 -8.94 6.31
C MET A 278 1.28 -8.46 4.91
N ALA A 279 0.14 -8.88 4.35
CA ALA A 279 -0.32 -8.48 3.01
C ALA A 279 -1.83 -8.25 3.01
N VAL A 280 -2.31 -7.42 3.96
CA VAL A 280 -3.74 -7.07 4.06
C VAL A 280 -4.12 -6.17 2.89
N ASP A 281 -5.10 -6.58 2.09
CA ASP A 281 -5.54 -5.89 0.87
C ASP A 281 -6.43 -4.66 1.13
N ASN A 282 -6.91 -4.48 2.35
CA ASN A 282 -7.89 -3.44 2.71
C ASN A 282 -7.49 -2.65 3.98
N LEU A 283 -6.21 -2.32 4.11
CA LEU A 283 -5.62 -1.62 5.25
C LEU A 283 -6.37 -0.34 5.71
N PRO A 284 -6.89 0.54 4.81
CA PRO A 284 -7.62 1.73 5.25
C PRO A 284 -8.86 1.45 6.07
N CYS A 285 -9.44 0.25 5.97
CA CYS A 285 -10.61 -0.16 6.76
C CYS A 285 -10.28 -0.41 8.23
N GLU A 286 -9.02 -0.50 8.61
CA GLU A 286 -8.61 -0.60 10.01
C GLU A 286 -8.66 0.75 10.76
N LEU A 287 -8.68 1.88 10.02
CA LEU A 287 -8.90 3.22 10.57
C LEU A 287 -10.09 3.91 9.88
N PRO A 288 -11.30 3.33 9.96
CA PRO A 288 -12.43 3.73 9.13
C PRO A 288 -12.89 5.16 9.39
N ARG A 289 -12.76 5.63 10.62
CA ARG A 289 -13.15 7.00 11.02
C ARG A 289 -12.27 8.03 10.32
N ASP A 290 -10.96 7.90 10.43
CA ASP A 290 -10.01 8.87 9.87
C ASP A 290 -9.97 8.77 8.35
N ALA A 291 -9.99 7.55 7.80
CA ALA A 291 -10.00 7.31 6.36
C ALA A 291 -11.26 7.92 5.71
N SER A 292 -12.44 7.74 6.33
CA SER A 292 -13.69 8.32 5.83
C SER A 292 -13.70 9.85 5.92
N LEU A 293 -13.17 10.42 7.01
CA LEU A 293 -13.06 11.86 7.17
C LEU A 293 -12.15 12.48 6.11
N SER A 294 -10.97 11.87 5.88
CA SER A 294 -10.04 12.31 4.84
C SER A 294 -10.67 12.23 3.45
N PHE A 295 -11.29 11.12 3.14
CA PHE A 295 -11.99 10.91 1.87
C PHE A 295 -13.11 11.95 1.67
N GLY A 296 -13.93 12.19 2.69
CA GLY A 296 -14.97 13.21 2.66
C GLY A 296 -14.41 14.62 2.43
N ASN A 297 -13.30 14.96 3.07
CA ASN A 297 -12.64 16.26 2.87
C ASN A 297 -12.10 16.40 1.43
N GLU A 298 -11.52 15.35 0.85
CA GLU A 298 -11.09 15.36 -0.55
C GLU A 298 -12.26 15.55 -1.52
N LEU A 299 -13.40 14.86 -1.28
CA LEU A 299 -14.63 15.08 -2.04
C LEU A 299 -15.12 16.52 -1.94
N MET A 300 -15.24 17.07 -0.72
CA MET A 300 -15.71 18.43 -0.48
C MET A 300 -14.78 19.50 -1.07
N THR A 301 -13.49 19.23 -1.12
CA THR A 301 -12.49 20.19 -1.63
C THR A 301 -12.41 20.18 -3.15
N HIS A 302 -12.53 19.01 -3.78
CA HIS A 302 -12.20 18.85 -5.19
C HIS A 302 -13.40 18.44 -6.06
N VAL A 303 -14.20 17.48 -5.61
CA VAL A 303 -15.22 16.83 -6.46
C VAL A 303 -16.54 17.57 -6.39
N ILE A 304 -17.04 17.88 -5.21
CA ILE A 304 -18.34 18.56 -5.04
C ILE A 304 -18.36 19.93 -5.72
N PRO A 305 -17.33 20.80 -5.58
CA PRO A 305 -17.31 22.08 -6.30
C PRO A 305 -17.37 21.91 -7.82
N ALA A 306 -16.65 20.94 -8.38
CA ALA A 306 -16.63 20.70 -9.83
C ALA A 306 -18.00 20.34 -10.43
N LEU A 307 -18.91 19.74 -9.62
CA LEU A 307 -20.28 19.47 -10.05
C LEU A 307 -21.12 20.74 -10.25
N PHE A 308 -20.80 21.84 -9.57
CA PHE A 308 -21.61 23.06 -9.52
C PHE A 308 -20.96 24.25 -10.27
N ASP A 309 -19.65 24.21 -10.51
CA ASP A 309 -18.93 25.31 -11.15
C ASP A 309 -18.64 25.08 -12.65
N GLY A 310 -19.17 24.00 -13.24
CA GLY A 310 -18.97 23.61 -14.61
C GLY A 310 -17.64 22.90 -14.86
N ASP A 311 -17.06 22.29 -13.83
CA ASP A 311 -15.80 21.53 -13.88
C ASP A 311 -14.63 22.33 -14.47
N LYS A 312 -14.45 23.56 -13.98
CA LYS A 312 -13.42 24.51 -14.46
C LYS A 312 -12.00 23.96 -14.38
N ASP A 313 -11.75 23.07 -13.44
CA ASP A 313 -10.45 22.43 -13.23
C ASP A 313 -10.30 21.10 -13.99
N HIS A 314 -11.32 20.68 -14.76
CA HIS A 314 -11.37 19.43 -15.54
C HIS A 314 -11.06 18.20 -14.66
N ILE A 315 -11.74 18.09 -13.52
CA ILE A 315 -11.57 17.00 -12.55
C ILE A 315 -12.48 15.81 -12.87
N LEU A 316 -13.72 16.07 -13.36
CA LEU A 316 -14.79 15.09 -13.58
C LEU A 316 -14.73 14.37 -14.93
#